data_f8c4d12497b3cde907bbb8d9db677971
#
_entry.id   f8c4d12497b3cde907bbb8d9db677971
#
_cell.length_a   1.000
_cell.length_b   1.000
_cell.length_c   1.000
_cell.angle_alpha   90.00
_cell.angle_beta   90.00
_cell.angle_gamma   90.00
#
_symmetry.space_group_name_H-M   'P 1'
#
loop_
_entity.id
_entity.type
_entity.pdbx_description
1 polymer ?
#
loop_
_entity_poly.entity_id
_entity_poly.type
_entity_poly.pdbx_seq_one_letter_code
_entity_poly.pdbx_strand_id
1 'polypeptide(L)'
;MSFLERNQNTLSKYNKALIFIFVVLFFVDNVTRYKHILFYLMIATCLVYLSLDTRKVLKKLNNKLLYLVVLFSLVFYISISYSSMPDASMRAINNKFLNYGILSLSLLLPILLYKENIKTISNLLLTSFFASLVVVLLIELYRYYEAYQNGILPFTTYNFRSVSDALVFYFPIIPILWYLLPKSKLIYFYILSVVFLFVLLGTLSRGGWVAVAMAGLLFLCFKRPWKLIGSILCILLISLFSLKSIYPDMTKTLFYKLEQTDSTHRYKNGTQGTALELILENPIIGYGFGDKIYIDKYNSVVPEKPDWVFKKSLGPHNIWLYVWFGVGISGLIAFSAVFLSMCFSLFKEIKSTVNESKSYFAFIALLMSLISFYLVRGMFEQVDLKPLGVLLGFLIAMMGHSSTKNKRKHYE
;
A
#
# COMPACT_ATOMS: atom_id res chain seq x y z
N MET A 1 -40.98 -0.66 8.16
CA MET A 1 -39.66 -1.24 7.84
C MET A 1 -39.11 -0.52 6.63
N SER A 2 -37.93 0.12 6.75
CA SER A 2 -37.35 0.86 5.62
C SER A 2 -36.89 -0.10 4.50
N PHE A 3 -36.80 0.37 3.25
CA PHE A 3 -36.25 -0.40 2.13
C PHE A 3 -34.88 -1.03 2.45
N LEU A 4 -34.05 -0.28 3.18
CA LEU A 4 -32.73 -0.75 3.62
C LEU A 4 -32.78 -1.88 4.64
N GLU A 5 -33.79 -1.90 5.52
CA GLU A 5 -33.98 -2.99 6.49
C GLU A 5 -34.47 -4.26 5.81
N ARG A 6 -35.42 -4.12 4.88
CA ARG A 6 -35.98 -5.25 4.11
C ARG A 6 -34.92 -5.97 3.26
N ASN A 7 -33.99 -5.22 2.67
CA ASN A 7 -32.96 -5.76 1.76
C ASN A 7 -31.55 -5.80 2.40
N GLN A 8 -31.42 -5.64 3.70
CA GLN A 8 -30.13 -5.49 4.38
C GLN A 8 -29.14 -6.62 4.05
N ASN A 9 -29.58 -7.86 4.02
CA ASN A 9 -28.71 -9.01 3.79
C ASN A 9 -28.15 -9.02 2.34
N THR A 10 -28.99 -8.71 1.38
CA THR A 10 -28.61 -8.64 -0.06
C THR A 10 -27.63 -7.49 -0.30
N LEU A 11 -27.95 -6.29 0.25
CA LEU A 11 -27.07 -5.12 0.14
C LEU A 11 -25.73 -5.33 0.83
N SER A 12 -25.70 -5.98 1.98
CA SER A 12 -24.46 -6.36 2.69
C SER A 12 -23.59 -7.27 1.84
N LYS A 13 -24.16 -8.31 1.22
CA LYS A 13 -23.43 -9.22 0.31
C LYS A 13 -22.90 -8.47 -0.91
N TYR A 14 -23.73 -7.63 -1.53
CA TYR A 14 -23.37 -6.81 -2.68
C TYR A 14 -22.17 -5.87 -2.36
N ASN A 15 -22.25 -5.10 -1.27
CA ASN A 15 -21.17 -4.18 -0.89
C ASN A 15 -19.85 -4.91 -0.60
N LYS A 16 -19.92 -6.04 0.09
CA LYS A 16 -18.73 -6.87 0.36
C LYS A 16 -18.12 -7.42 -0.93
N ALA A 17 -18.95 -7.89 -1.86
CA ALA A 17 -18.46 -8.36 -3.16
C ALA A 17 -17.82 -7.22 -3.96
N LEU A 18 -18.46 -6.05 -3.99
CA LEU A 18 -17.97 -4.87 -4.69
C LEU A 18 -16.60 -4.42 -4.17
N ILE A 19 -16.45 -4.30 -2.84
CA ILE A 19 -15.18 -3.96 -2.20
C ILE A 19 -14.14 -5.06 -2.41
N PHE A 20 -14.52 -6.32 -2.26
CA PHE A 20 -13.62 -7.46 -2.45
C PHE A 20 -13.02 -7.46 -3.86
N ILE A 21 -13.86 -7.38 -4.90
CA ILE A 21 -13.38 -7.37 -6.29
C ILE A 21 -12.51 -6.14 -6.55
N PHE A 22 -12.92 -4.97 -6.04
CA PHE A 22 -12.12 -3.74 -6.19
C PHE A 22 -10.72 -3.88 -5.60
N VAL A 23 -10.60 -4.41 -4.37
CA VAL A 23 -9.30 -4.60 -3.70
C VAL A 23 -8.47 -5.66 -4.42
N VAL A 24 -9.10 -6.74 -4.93
CA VAL A 24 -8.39 -7.78 -5.70
C VAL A 24 -7.78 -7.19 -6.97
N LEU A 25 -8.50 -6.33 -7.66
CA LEU A 25 -8.02 -5.71 -8.90
C LEU A 25 -7.08 -4.52 -8.66
N PHE A 26 -6.90 -4.06 -7.42
CA PHE A 26 -6.26 -2.77 -7.13
C PHE A 26 -4.85 -2.64 -7.73
N PHE A 27 -4.00 -3.65 -7.57
CA PHE A 27 -2.63 -3.70 -8.12
C PHE A 27 -2.51 -4.47 -9.45
N VAL A 28 -3.63 -4.93 -10.02
CA VAL A 28 -3.59 -5.62 -11.31
C VAL A 28 -3.47 -4.59 -12.43
N ASP A 29 -2.45 -4.74 -13.29
CA ASP A 29 -2.26 -3.86 -14.44
C ASP A 29 -3.29 -4.15 -15.55
N ASN A 30 -3.47 -3.20 -16.47
CA ASN A 30 -4.32 -3.29 -17.67
C ASN A 30 -5.83 -3.50 -17.41
N VAL A 31 -6.29 -3.40 -16.15
CA VAL A 31 -7.72 -3.51 -15.77
C VAL A 31 -8.32 -2.18 -15.29
N THR A 32 -7.74 -1.06 -15.67
CA THR A 32 -8.15 0.28 -15.21
C THR A 32 -9.63 0.57 -15.46
N ARG A 33 -10.19 0.15 -16.61
CA ARG A 33 -11.62 0.31 -16.92
C ARG A 33 -12.50 -0.38 -15.88
N TYR A 34 -12.17 -1.60 -15.48
CA TYR A 34 -12.94 -2.35 -14.47
C TYR A 34 -12.82 -1.71 -13.08
N LYS A 35 -11.66 -1.19 -12.71
CA LYS A 35 -11.49 -0.42 -11.46
C LYS A 35 -12.40 0.80 -11.44
N HIS A 36 -12.52 1.55 -12.55
CA HIS A 36 -13.42 2.70 -12.66
C HIS A 36 -14.88 2.29 -12.55
N ILE A 37 -15.31 1.22 -13.24
CA ILE A 37 -16.69 0.71 -13.15
C ILE A 37 -17.04 0.40 -11.68
N LEU A 38 -16.20 -0.38 -10.99
CA LEU A 38 -16.41 -0.72 -9.59
C LEU A 38 -16.45 0.53 -8.70
N PHE A 39 -15.55 1.48 -8.94
CA PHE A 39 -15.49 2.73 -8.20
C PHE A 39 -16.75 3.57 -8.36
N TYR A 40 -17.28 3.72 -9.58
CA TYR A 40 -18.54 4.43 -9.83
C TYR A 40 -19.75 3.72 -9.23
N LEU A 41 -19.77 2.37 -9.24
CA LEU A 41 -20.80 1.60 -8.53
C LEU A 41 -20.73 1.83 -7.01
N MET A 42 -19.52 1.93 -6.44
CA MET A 42 -19.33 2.28 -5.02
C MET A 42 -19.89 3.68 -4.74
N ILE A 43 -19.59 4.68 -5.57
CA ILE A 43 -20.12 6.05 -5.43
C ILE A 43 -21.66 6.05 -5.49
N ALA A 44 -22.24 5.42 -6.51
CA ALA A 44 -23.69 5.35 -6.67
C ALA A 44 -24.37 4.73 -5.44
N THR A 45 -23.81 3.63 -4.91
CA THR A 45 -24.32 2.97 -3.72
C THR A 45 -24.18 3.87 -2.47
N CYS A 46 -23.07 4.60 -2.33
CA CYS A 46 -22.89 5.55 -1.24
C CYS A 46 -23.89 6.70 -1.28
N LEU A 47 -24.22 7.23 -2.47
CA LEU A 47 -25.24 8.26 -2.62
C LEU A 47 -26.62 7.75 -2.19
N VAL A 48 -26.97 6.51 -2.52
CA VAL A 48 -28.20 5.87 -2.04
C VAL A 48 -28.21 5.76 -0.50
N TYR A 49 -27.12 5.36 0.13
CA TYR A 49 -27.05 5.31 1.58
C TYR A 49 -27.13 6.69 2.25
N LEU A 50 -26.49 7.68 1.64
CA LEU A 50 -26.57 9.07 2.12
C LEU A 50 -28.01 9.62 2.02
N SER A 51 -28.77 9.29 0.97
CA SER A 51 -30.16 9.74 0.84
C SER A 51 -31.12 9.04 1.82
N LEU A 52 -30.90 7.75 2.10
CA LEU A 52 -31.82 6.93 2.89
C LEU A 52 -31.50 6.89 4.40
N ASP A 53 -30.25 7.06 4.81
CA ASP A 53 -29.82 6.91 6.20
C ASP A 53 -28.73 7.93 6.62
N THR A 54 -28.91 9.18 6.19
CA THR A 54 -27.95 10.30 6.33
C THR A 54 -27.36 10.39 7.75
N ARG A 55 -28.23 10.38 8.80
CA ARG A 55 -27.76 10.55 10.18
C ARG A 55 -26.80 9.46 10.64
N LYS A 56 -27.07 8.19 10.30
CA LYS A 56 -26.21 7.08 10.72
C LYS A 56 -24.91 7.07 9.93
N VAL A 57 -24.96 7.38 8.64
CA VAL A 57 -23.78 7.50 7.78
C VAL A 57 -22.88 8.63 8.27
N LEU A 58 -23.40 9.85 8.50
CA LEU A 58 -22.61 10.98 8.99
C LEU A 58 -22.02 10.71 10.37
N LYS A 59 -22.76 10.04 11.27
CA LYS A 59 -22.21 9.63 12.57
C LYS A 59 -21.01 8.70 12.44
N LYS A 60 -21.00 7.83 11.41
CA LYS A 60 -19.87 6.93 11.13
C LYS A 60 -18.66 7.69 10.57
N LEU A 61 -18.90 8.73 9.79
CA LEU A 61 -17.87 9.59 9.22
C LEU A 61 -17.30 10.61 10.22
N ASN A 62 -17.93 10.82 11.37
CA ASN A 62 -17.41 11.68 12.43
C ASN A 62 -16.19 11.01 13.09
N ASN A 63 -15.06 11.10 12.43
CA ASN A 63 -13.80 10.47 12.81
C ASN A 63 -12.63 11.45 12.64
N LYS A 64 -11.81 11.61 13.69
CA LYS A 64 -10.65 12.51 13.69
C LYS A 64 -9.67 12.20 12.55
N LEU A 65 -9.49 10.92 12.23
CA LEU A 65 -8.60 10.51 11.14
C LEU A 65 -9.14 10.97 9.77
N LEU A 66 -10.47 10.91 9.56
CA LEU A 66 -11.08 11.42 8.32
C LEU A 66 -10.91 12.94 8.19
N TYR A 67 -11.07 13.71 9.27
CA TYR A 67 -10.83 15.17 9.25
C TYR A 67 -9.36 15.48 8.88
N LEU A 68 -8.42 14.68 9.38
CA LEU A 68 -7.01 14.84 9.03
C LEU A 68 -6.75 14.51 7.55
N VAL A 69 -7.44 13.51 6.98
CA VAL A 69 -7.37 13.19 5.55
C VAL A 69 -7.94 14.33 4.69
N VAL A 70 -9.03 14.94 5.11
CA VAL A 70 -9.60 16.12 4.43
C VAL A 70 -8.60 17.28 4.46
N LEU A 71 -8.02 17.58 5.62
CA LEU A 71 -7.00 18.63 5.75
C LEU A 71 -5.76 18.32 4.87
N PHE A 72 -5.28 17.09 4.88
CA PHE A 72 -4.20 16.63 4.02
C PHE A 72 -4.52 16.85 2.53
N SER A 73 -5.74 16.52 2.12
CA SER A 73 -6.20 16.76 0.75
C SER A 73 -6.21 18.26 0.41
N LEU A 74 -6.73 19.11 1.31
CA LEU A 74 -6.79 20.55 1.12
C LEU A 74 -5.39 21.16 0.92
N VAL A 75 -4.41 20.74 1.70
CA VAL A 75 -3.02 21.20 1.57
C VAL A 75 -2.46 20.91 0.16
N PHE A 76 -2.78 19.73 -0.40
CA PHE A 76 -2.38 19.40 -1.78
C PHE A 76 -3.12 20.24 -2.81
N TYR A 77 -4.43 20.50 -2.64
CA TYR A 77 -5.18 21.37 -3.56
C TYR A 77 -4.69 22.81 -3.53
N ILE A 78 -4.26 23.32 -2.37
CA ILE A 78 -3.65 24.64 -2.26
C ILE A 78 -2.35 24.70 -3.10
N SER A 79 -1.59 23.61 -3.22
CA SER A 79 -0.35 23.60 -4.01
C SER A 79 -0.56 23.87 -5.50
N ILE A 80 -1.78 23.78 -6.01
CA ILE A 80 -2.10 24.11 -7.40
C ILE A 80 -1.92 25.62 -7.68
N SER A 81 -2.21 26.48 -6.69
CA SER A 81 -2.19 27.93 -6.85
C SER A 81 -0.79 28.51 -7.12
N TYR A 82 0.26 27.79 -6.72
CA TYR A 82 1.66 28.22 -6.93
C TYR A 82 2.44 27.29 -7.86
N SER A 83 1.78 26.29 -8.44
CA SER A 83 2.40 25.38 -9.40
C SER A 83 2.76 26.08 -10.70
N SER A 84 3.94 25.80 -11.25
CA SER A 84 4.32 26.23 -12.60
C SER A 84 3.42 25.65 -13.69
N MET A 85 2.74 24.55 -13.41
CA MET A 85 1.82 23.85 -14.32
C MET A 85 0.52 23.48 -13.59
N PRO A 86 -0.40 24.45 -13.30
CA PRO A 86 -1.61 24.22 -12.49
C PRO A 86 -2.47 23.06 -12.99
N ASP A 87 -2.69 22.95 -14.31
CA ASP A 87 -3.49 21.88 -14.92
C ASP A 87 -2.86 20.48 -14.73
N ALA A 88 -1.54 20.38 -14.79
CA ALA A 88 -0.83 19.13 -14.56
C ALA A 88 -0.91 18.73 -13.08
N SER A 89 -0.74 19.71 -12.18
CA SER A 89 -0.88 19.52 -10.73
C SER A 89 -2.29 19.09 -10.36
N MET A 90 -3.32 19.76 -10.88
CA MET A 90 -4.73 19.42 -10.67
C MET A 90 -5.01 17.97 -11.10
N ARG A 91 -4.56 17.57 -12.31
CA ARG A 91 -4.73 16.20 -12.78
C ARG A 91 -4.04 15.18 -11.88
N ALA A 92 -2.81 15.46 -11.44
CA ALA A 92 -2.04 14.60 -10.56
C ALA A 92 -2.73 14.43 -9.20
N ILE A 93 -3.19 15.54 -8.58
CA ILE A 93 -3.89 15.54 -7.30
C ILE A 93 -5.23 14.78 -7.42
N ASN A 94 -6.05 15.10 -8.42
CA ASN A 94 -7.31 14.39 -8.67
C ASN A 94 -7.10 12.89 -8.84
N ASN A 95 -6.03 12.48 -9.52
CA ASN A 95 -5.70 11.08 -9.68
C ASN A 95 -5.34 10.40 -8.35
N LYS A 96 -4.62 11.08 -7.44
CA LYS A 96 -4.18 10.48 -6.17
C LYS A 96 -5.23 10.57 -5.06
N PHE A 97 -6.12 11.56 -5.09
CA PHE A 97 -7.09 11.82 -4.02
C PHE A 97 -8.53 11.42 -4.39
N LEU A 98 -8.98 11.70 -5.63
CA LEU A 98 -10.38 11.48 -6.05
C LEU A 98 -10.57 10.20 -6.85
N ASN A 99 -9.74 9.91 -7.84
CA ASN A 99 -9.90 8.72 -8.70
C ASN A 99 -9.47 7.45 -7.96
N TYR A 100 -10.41 6.82 -7.22
CA TYR A 100 -10.17 5.71 -6.29
C TYR A 100 -8.90 5.93 -5.46
N GLY A 101 -8.73 7.17 -5.03
CA GLY A 101 -7.60 7.65 -4.25
C GLY A 101 -7.89 7.80 -2.76
N ILE A 102 -7.02 8.54 -2.09
CA ILE A 102 -6.99 8.65 -0.63
C ILE A 102 -8.34 9.14 -0.07
N LEU A 103 -8.82 10.30 -0.54
CA LEU A 103 -10.04 10.92 -0.01
C LEU A 103 -11.28 10.07 -0.33
N SER A 104 -11.42 9.65 -1.58
CA SER A 104 -12.58 8.88 -2.01
C SER A 104 -12.70 7.55 -1.28
N LEU A 105 -11.64 6.75 -1.19
CA LEU A 105 -11.71 5.45 -0.51
C LEU A 105 -11.86 5.59 1.00
N SER A 106 -11.28 6.64 1.61
CA SER A 106 -11.47 6.95 3.04
C SER A 106 -12.92 7.31 3.38
N LEU A 107 -13.71 7.76 2.40
CA LEU A 107 -15.15 8.04 2.55
C LEU A 107 -16.01 6.83 2.14
N LEU A 108 -15.75 6.23 0.97
CA LEU A 108 -16.62 5.22 0.40
C LEU A 108 -16.62 3.92 1.22
N LEU A 109 -15.45 3.42 1.65
CA LEU A 109 -15.39 2.16 2.40
C LEU A 109 -16.15 2.22 3.73
N PRO A 110 -15.99 3.25 4.60
CA PRO A 110 -16.78 3.37 5.82
C PRO A 110 -18.27 3.51 5.57
N ILE A 111 -18.70 4.18 4.47
CA ILE A 111 -20.12 4.31 4.11
C ILE A 111 -20.69 2.96 3.68
N LEU A 112 -20.01 2.24 2.79
CA LEU A 112 -20.46 0.93 2.33
C LEU A 112 -20.53 -0.12 3.45
N LEU A 113 -19.68 0.03 4.45
CA LEU A 113 -19.53 -0.91 5.57
C LEU A 113 -20.18 -0.41 6.88
N TYR A 114 -20.98 0.67 6.86
CA TYR A 114 -21.47 1.32 8.10
C TYR A 114 -22.37 0.42 8.96
N LYS A 115 -23.03 -0.58 8.37
CA LYS A 115 -23.88 -1.56 9.06
C LYS A 115 -23.15 -2.84 9.47
N GLU A 116 -21.95 -3.06 8.92
CA GLU A 116 -21.19 -4.28 9.17
C GLU A 116 -20.48 -4.22 10.52
N ASN A 117 -20.37 -5.35 11.20
CA ASN A 117 -19.60 -5.47 12.43
C ASN A 117 -18.10 -5.61 12.15
N ILE A 118 -17.26 -5.32 13.16
CA ILE A 118 -15.81 -5.35 13.04
C ILE A 118 -15.27 -6.71 12.57
N LYS A 119 -15.88 -7.83 12.99
CA LYS A 119 -15.47 -9.18 12.59
C LYS A 119 -15.68 -9.42 11.08
N THR A 120 -16.81 -8.93 10.54
CA THR A 120 -17.12 -9.02 9.10
C THR A 120 -16.17 -8.17 8.29
N ILE A 121 -15.89 -6.92 8.72
CA ILE A 121 -14.97 -6.02 8.04
C ILE A 121 -13.55 -6.60 8.04
N SER A 122 -13.11 -7.12 9.19
CA SER A 122 -11.79 -7.76 9.33
C SER A 122 -11.65 -8.99 8.42
N ASN A 123 -12.70 -9.81 8.34
CA ASN A 123 -12.69 -10.97 7.45
C ASN A 123 -12.64 -10.53 5.98
N LEU A 124 -13.40 -9.49 5.60
CA LEU A 124 -13.36 -8.94 4.24
C LEU A 124 -11.96 -8.42 3.88
N LEU A 125 -11.32 -7.64 4.77
CA LEU A 125 -9.96 -7.16 4.58
C LEU A 125 -8.97 -8.32 4.37
N LEU A 126 -8.94 -9.28 5.30
CA LEU A 126 -7.99 -10.38 5.25
C LEU A 126 -8.20 -11.26 4.02
N THR A 127 -9.45 -11.56 3.67
CA THR A 127 -9.77 -12.39 2.48
C THR A 127 -9.49 -11.65 1.18
N SER A 128 -9.76 -10.34 1.09
CA SER A 128 -9.45 -9.57 -0.11
C SER A 128 -7.94 -9.40 -0.30
N PHE A 129 -7.18 -9.15 0.76
CA PHE A 129 -5.70 -9.08 0.68
C PHE A 129 -5.10 -10.43 0.28
N PHE A 130 -5.61 -11.52 0.84
CA PHE A 130 -5.20 -12.87 0.45
C PHE A 130 -5.48 -13.14 -1.04
N ALA A 131 -6.71 -12.89 -1.48
CA ALA A 131 -7.09 -13.10 -2.88
C ALA A 131 -6.27 -12.19 -3.83
N SER A 132 -6.02 -10.94 -3.44
CA SER A 132 -5.17 -10.01 -4.20
C SER A 132 -3.76 -10.54 -4.35
N LEU A 133 -3.16 -11.03 -3.25
CA LEU A 133 -1.83 -11.62 -3.29
C LEU A 133 -1.79 -12.83 -4.23
N VAL A 134 -2.74 -13.74 -4.12
CA VAL A 134 -2.83 -14.93 -4.98
C VAL A 134 -2.96 -14.54 -6.45
N VAL A 135 -3.85 -13.59 -6.78
CA VAL A 135 -4.04 -13.12 -8.16
C VAL A 135 -2.75 -12.50 -8.72
N VAL A 136 -2.09 -11.63 -7.94
CA VAL A 136 -0.81 -11.02 -8.34
C VAL A 136 0.25 -12.10 -8.58
N LEU A 137 0.38 -13.07 -7.69
CA LEU A 137 1.35 -14.16 -7.85
C LEU A 137 1.06 -15.01 -9.09
N LEU A 138 -0.20 -15.35 -9.36
CA LEU A 138 -0.59 -16.12 -10.55
C LEU A 138 -0.28 -15.37 -11.85
N ILE A 139 -0.56 -14.07 -11.89
CA ILE A 139 -0.24 -13.22 -13.05
C ILE A 139 1.28 -13.18 -13.27
N GLU A 140 2.07 -13.03 -12.21
CA GLU A 140 3.53 -12.99 -12.34
C GLU A 140 4.12 -14.35 -12.74
N LEU A 141 3.60 -15.46 -12.21
CA LEU A 141 4.01 -16.78 -12.64
C LEU A 141 3.73 -17.01 -14.14
N TYR A 142 2.57 -16.53 -14.62
CA TYR A 142 2.26 -16.58 -16.06
C TYR A 142 3.25 -15.72 -16.89
N ARG A 143 3.57 -14.51 -16.42
CA ARG A 143 4.59 -13.65 -17.07
C ARG A 143 5.97 -14.29 -17.07
N TYR A 144 6.36 -14.99 -15.99
CA TYR A 144 7.62 -15.78 -15.95
C TYR A 144 7.59 -16.93 -16.95
N TYR A 145 6.46 -17.61 -17.09
CA TYR A 145 6.29 -18.67 -18.06
C TYR A 145 6.43 -18.14 -19.51
N GLU A 146 5.76 -17.03 -19.85
CA GLU A 146 5.91 -16.38 -21.16
C GLU A 146 7.37 -15.94 -21.43
N ALA A 147 8.03 -15.35 -20.45
CA ALA A 147 9.43 -14.94 -20.56
C ALA A 147 10.34 -16.14 -20.82
N TYR A 148 10.11 -17.24 -20.10
CA TYR A 148 10.87 -18.49 -20.28
C TYR A 148 10.70 -19.08 -21.69
N GLN A 149 9.50 -19.06 -22.26
CA GLN A 149 9.25 -19.48 -23.64
C GLN A 149 10.05 -18.63 -24.67
N ASN A 150 10.34 -17.39 -24.33
CA ASN A 150 11.16 -16.47 -25.13
C ASN A 150 12.66 -16.52 -24.78
N GLY A 151 13.11 -17.54 -24.06
CA GLY A 151 14.52 -17.73 -23.69
C GLY A 151 15.02 -16.83 -22.56
N ILE A 152 14.14 -16.10 -21.86
CA ILE A 152 14.51 -15.22 -20.75
C ILE A 152 14.39 -16.01 -19.44
N LEU A 153 15.53 -16.26 -18.79
CA LEU A 153 15.55 -16.96 -17.51
C LEU A 153 15.11 -16.07 -16.35
N PRO A 154 14.49 -16.64 -15.31
CA PRO A 154 14.18 -15.91 -14.07
C PRO A 154 15.45 -15.27 -13.46
N PHE A 155 15.29 -14.16 -12.76
CA PHE A 155 16.35 -13.38 -12.08
C PHE A 155 17.41 -12.74 -13.00
N THR A 156 17.25 -12.78 -14.33
CA THR A 156 18.22 -12.21 -15.29
C THR A 156 17.78 -10.84 -15.84
N THR A 157 16.52 -10.44 -15.61
CA THR A 157 15.93 -9.19 -16.14
C THR A 157 15.22 -8.40 -15.06
N TYR A 158 15.16 -7.07 -15.25
CA TYR A 158 14.40 -6.15 -14.38
C TYR A 158 12.92 -5.96 -14.76
N ASN A 159 12.43 -6.68 -15.77
CA ASN A 159 11.05 -6.54 -16.29
C ASN A 159 9.97 -6.84 -15.24
N PHE A 160 10.29 -7.60 -14.19
CA PHE A 160 9.38 -7.99 -13.12
C PHE A 160 9.41 -7.04 -11.90
N ARG A 161 10.14 -5.91 -11.97
CA ARG A 161 10.32 -5.01 -10.84
C ARG A 161 9.04 -4.32 -10.42
N SER A 162 8.12 -4.04 -11.34
CA SER A 162 6.87 -3.30 -11.09
C SER A 162 5.97 -3.96 -10.04
N VAL A 163 5.96 -5.31 -9.97
CA VAL A 163 5.13 -6.04 -9.02
C VAL A 163 5.59 -5.91 -7.56
N SER A 164 6.81 -5.44 -7.32
CA SER A 164 7.38 -5.35 -5.97
C SER A 164 6.50 -4.54 -5.00
N ASP A 165 5.79 -3.54 -5.49
CA ASP A 165 4.90 -2.70 -4.69
C ASP A 165 3.68 -3.49 -4.20
N ALA A 166 3.05 -4.27 -5.06
CA ALA A 166 1.94 -5.16 -4.68
C ALA A 166 2.38 -6.21 -3.66
N LEU A 167 3.56 -6.83 -3.88
CA LEU A 167 4.11 -7.84 -2.97
C LEU A 167 4.38 -7.26 -1.58
N VAL A 168 5.00 -6.08 -1.48
CA VAL A 168 5.25 -5.40 -0.21
C VAL A 168 3.94 -5.06 0.50
N PHE A 169 2.94 -4.55 -0.23
CA PHE A 169 1.67 -4.13 0.32
C PHE A 169 0.86 -5.30 0.89
N TYR A 170 0.83 -6.45 0.20
CA TYR A 170 0.06 -7.62 0.62
C TYR A 170 0.86 -8.64 1.45
N PHE A 171 2.18 -8.48 1.60
CA PHE A 171 3.03 -9.37 2.39
C PHE A 171 2.49 -9.72 3.78
N PRO A 172 1.87 -8.78 4.53
CA PRO A 172 1.38 -9.07 5.89
C PRO A 172 0.47 -10.30 5.99
N ILE A 173 -0.18 -10.67 4.89
CA ILE A 173 -1.04 -11.87 4.85
C ILE A 173 -0.23 -13.15 5.05
N ILE A 174 1.00 -13.22 4.55
CA ILE A 174 1.84 -14.43 4.65
C ILE A 174 2.01 -14.86 6.11
N PRO A 175 2.62 -14.07 7.02
CA PRO A 175 2.79 -14.48 8.41
C PRO A 175 1.46 -14.64 9.17
N ILE A 176 0.41 -13.93 8.78
CA ILE A 176 -0.92 -14.03 9.39
C ILE A 176 -1.60 -15.37 9.06
N LEU A 177 -1.41 -15.88 7.84
CA LEU A 177 -1.97 -17.17 7.44
C LEU A 177 -1.47 -18.34 8.32
N TRP A 178 -0.24 -18.26 8.82
CA TRP A 178 0.29 -19.26 9.76
C TRP A 178 -0.61 -19.46 10.99
N TYR A 179 -1.25 -18.39 11.47
CA TYR A 179 -2.15 -18.42 12.63
C TYR A 179 -3.61 -18.68 12.26
N LEU A 180 -4.02 -18.34 11.04
CA LEU A 180 -5.41 -18.49 10.61
C LEU A 180 -5.71 -19.87 10.02
N LEU A 181 -4.70 -20.56 9.48
CA LEU A 181 -4.88 -21.86 8.87
C LEU A 181 -4.84 -22.99 9.91
N PRO A 182 -5.71 -24.00 9.80
CA PRO A 182 -5.61 -25.21 10.59
C PRO A 182 -4.33 -25.99 10.24
N LYS A 183 -3.76 -26.70 11.20
CA LYS A 183 -2.50 -27.46 11.04
C LYS A 183 -2.48 -28.37 9.80
N SER A 184 -3.60 -28.99 9.48
CA SER A 184 -3.77 -29.85 8.30
C SER A 184 -3.63 -29.13 6.96
N LYS A 185 -3.75 -27.78 6.94
CA LYS A 185 -3.66 -26.96 5.74
C LYS A 185 -2.36 -26.14 5.63
N LEU A 186 -1.40 -26.34 6.53
CA LEU A 186 -0.13 -25.60 6.51
C LEU A 186 0.69 -25.85 5.23
N ILE A 187 0.46 -26.94 4.52
CA ILE A 187 1.11 -27.18 3.22
C ILE A 187 0.80 -26.04 2.22
N TYR A 188 -0.43 -25.53 2.18
CA TYR A 188 -0.79 -24.41 1.31
C TYR A 188 -0.06 -23.12 1.69
N PHE A 189 0.18 -22.91 2.99
CA PHE A 189 1.01 -21.80 3.47
C PHE A 189 2.44 -21.91 2.95
N TYR A 190 3.07 -23.10 3.01
CA TYR A 190 4.43 -23.30 2.51
C TYR A 190 4.53 -23.10 1.00
N ILE A 191 3.59 -23.66 0.24
CA ILE A 191 3.54 -23.46 -1.23
C ILE A 191 3.43 -21.96 -1.55
N LEU A 192 2.50 -21.25 -0.91
CA LEU A 192 2.32 -19.82 -1.13
C LEU A 192 3.59 -19.02 -0.76
N SER A 193 4.27 -19.38 0.32
CA SER A 193 5.49 -18.73 0.78
C SER A 193 6.65 -18.95 -0.19
N VAL A 194 6.80 -20.15 -0.74
CA VAL A 194 7.82 -20.44 -1.78
C VAL A 194 7.56 -19.63 -3.03
N VAL A 195 6.32 -19.63 -3.53
CA VAL A 195 5.94 -18.86 -4.72
C VAL A 195 6.15 -17.36 -4.49
N PHE A 196 5.73 -16.86 -3.31
CA PHE A 196 5.94 -15.47 -2.95
C PHE A 196 7.43 -15.09 -2.93
N LEU A 197 8.29 -15.90 -2.30
CA LEU A 197 9.72 -15.65 -2.25
C LEU A 197 10.36 -15.71 -3.64
N PHE A 198 9.95 -16.65 -4.47
CA PHE A 198 10.42 -16.76 -5.86
C PHE A 198 10.10 -15.46 -6.63
N VAL A 199 8.85 -15.01 -6.60
CA VAL A 199 8.44 -13.79 -7.31
C VAL A 199 9.12 -12.57 -6.69
N LEU A 200 9.19 -12.46 -5.35
CA LEU A 200 9.83 -11.35 -4.66
C LEU A 200 11.33 -11.21 -5.02
N LEU A 201 12.07 -12.30 -5.00
CA LEU A 201 13.49 -12.31 -5.37
C LEU A 201 13.66 -11.95 -6.85
N GLY A 202 12.77 -12.46 -7.71
CA GLY A 202 12.77 -12.17 -9.13
C GLY A 202 12.48 -10.72 -9.50
N THR A 203 11.92 -9.92 -8.60
CA THR A 203 11.79 -8.46 -8.84
C THR A 203 13.13 -7.75 -8.92
N LEU A 204 14.22 -8.35 -8.42
CA LEU A 204 15.55 -7.74 -8.28
C LEU A 204 15.49 -6.34 -7.61
N SER A 205 14.50 -6.13 -6.76
CA SER A 205 14.21 -4.87 -6.06
C SER A 205 14.66 -4.92 -4.61
N ARG A 206 15.88 -4.45 -4.32
CA ARG A 206 16.43 -4.41 -2.95
C ARG A 206 15.52 -3.70 -1.96
N GLY A 207 14.93 -2.55 -2.37
CA GLY A 207 13.97 -1.82 -1.54
C GLY A 207 12.72 -2.63 -1.20
N GLY A 208 12.25 -3.50 -2.13
CA GLY A 208 11.15 -4.44 -1.87
C GLY A 208 11.56 -5.53 -0.89
N TRP A 209 12.76 -6.11 -1.03
CA TRP A 209 13.27 -7.14 -0.11
C TRP A 209 13.43 -6.62 1.31
N VAL A 210 14.04 -5.42 1.46
CA VAL A 210 14.19 -4.75 2.76
C VAL A 210 12.83 -4.45 3.38
N ALA A 211 11.85 -3.97 2.59
CA ALA A 211 10.51 -3.67 3.08
C ALA A 211 9.79 -4.93 3.60
N VAL A 212 9.89 -6.06 2.90
CA VAL A 212 9.33 -7.35 3.34
C VAL A 212 10.05 -7.86 4.59
N ALA A 213 11.38 -7.78 4.65
CA ALA A 213 12.16 -8.20 5.83
C ALA A 213 11.77 -7.37 7.07
N MET A 214 11.68 -6.03 6.93
CA MET A 214 11.27 -5.13 8.01
C MET A 214 9.83 -5.38 8.45
N ALA A 215 8.91 -5.67 7.52
CA ALA A 215 7.56 -6.08 7.87
C ALA A 215 7.54 -7.39 8.65
N GLY A 216 8.36 -8.36 8.27
CA GLY A 216 8.55 -9.60 9.03
C GLY A 216 9.07 -9.34 10.45
N LEU A 217 10.09 -8.49 10.60
CA LEU A 217 10.61 -8.08 11.91
C LEU A 217 9.54 -7.36 12.75
N LEU A 218 8.74 -6.47 12.14
CA LEU A 218 7.63 -5.83 12.83
C LEU A 218 6.60 -6.86 13.32
N PHE A 219 6.30 -7.90 12.52
CA PHE A 219 5.40 -8.98 12.96
C PHE A 219 5.92 -9.71 14.19
N LEU A 220 7.26 -9.86 14.33
CA LEU A 220 7.88 -10.48 15.51
C LEU A 220 7.67 -9.69 16.81
N CYS A 221 7.47 -8.37 16.71
CA CYS A 221 7.12 -7.55 17.88
C CYS A 221 5.73 -7.91 18.45
N PHE A 222 4.82 -8.41 17.62
CA PHE A 222 3.47 -8.83 18.03
C PHE A 222 3.36 -10.31 18.32
N LYS A 223 4.09 -11.12 17.56
CA LYS A 223 4.11 -12.58 17.65
C LYS A 223 5.54 -13.07 17.51
N ARG A 224 5.93 -14.08 18.28
CA ARG A 224 7.28 -14.68 18.25
C ARG A 224 7.24 -16.07 17.62
N PRO A 225 6.93 -16.21 16.32
CA PRO A 225 6.78 -17.50 15.67
C PRO A 225 8.14 -18.07 15.27
N TRP A 226 9.00 -18.44 16.23
CA TRP A 226 10.36 -18.93 15.95
C TRP A 226 10.36 -20.12 14.97
N LYS A 227 9.36 -21.03 15.07
CA LYS A 227 9.21 -22.16 14.14
C LYS A 227 8.91 -21.68 12.71
N LEU A 228 8.09 -20.63 12.55
CA LEU A 228 7.80 -20.03 11.25
C LEU A 228 9.05 -19.39 10.63
N ILE A 229 9.79 -18.63 11.42
CA ILE A 229 11.04 -17.99 10.96
C ILE A 229 12.04 -19.05 10.54
N GLY A 230 12.29 -20.03 11.38
CA GLY A 230 13.19 -21.14 11.08
C GLY A 230 12.79 -21.86 9.79
N SER A 231 11.49 -22.15 9.60
CA SER A 231 11.03 -22.81 8.36
C SER A 231 11.18 -21.96 7.12
N ILE A 232 10.87 -20.65 7.19
CA ILE A 232 11.04 -19.73 6.04
C ILE A 232 12.52 -19.56 5.70
N LEU A 233 13.39 -19.40 6.71
CA LEU A 233 14.84 -19.32 6.50
C LEU A 233 15.41 -20.61 5.88
N CYS A 234 15.01 -21.78 6.36
CA CYS A 234 15.39 -23.07 5.76
C CYS A 234 14.95 -23.15 4.31
N ILE A 235 13.70 -22.82 4.00
CA ILE A 235 13.19 -22.81 2.61
C ILE A 235 14.01 -21.85 1.75
N LEU A 236 14.26 -20.64 2.22
CA LEU A 236 15.05 -19.65 1.48
C LEU A 236 16.47 -20.16 1.19
N LEU A 237 17.17 -20.68 2.21
CA LEU A 237 18.53 -21.19 2.07
C LEU A 237 18.60 -22.38 1.10
N ILE A 238 17.69 -23.36 1.28
CA ILE A 238 17.60 -24.52 0.37
C ILE A 238 17.31 -24.08 -1.05
N SER A 239 16.36 -23.16 -1.26
CA SER A 239 16.02 -22.65 -2.58
C SER A 239 17.20 -21.92 -3.25
N LEU A 240 17.88 -21.03 -2.52
CA LEU A 240 19.05 -20.29 -3.03
C LEU A 240 20.22 -21.24 -3.36
N PHE A 241 20.49 -22.23 -2.48
CA PHE A 241 21.53 -23.20 -2.70
C PHE A 241 21.23 -24.09 -3.92
N SER A 242 20.00 -24.58 -4.04
CA SER A 242 19.57 -25.39 -5.20
C SER A 242 19.64 -24.59 -6.50
N LEU A 243 19.17 -23.35 -6.51
CA LEU A 243 19.24 -22.47 -7.69
C LEU A 243 20.69 -22.21 -8.09
N LYS A 244 21.59 -21.93 -7.13
CA LYS A 244 23.01 -21.71 -7.42
C LYS A 244 23.70 -22.93 -8.01
N SER A 245 23.32 -24.13 -7.52
CA SER A 245 23.96 -25.40 -7.99
C SER A 245 23.43 -25.84 -9.33
N ILE A 246 22.14 -25.65 -9.62
CA ILE A 246 21.49 -26.14 -10.86
C ILE A 246 21.57 -25.09 -11.97
N TYR A 247 21.44 -23.80 -11.63
CA TYR A 247 21.39 -22.70 -12.59
C TYR A 247 22.30 -21.53 -12.16
N PRO A 248 23.62 -21.66 -12.21
CA PRO A 248 24.55 -20.63 -11.72
C PRO A 248 24.40 -19.29 -12.45
N ASP A 249 24.09 -19.28 -13.74
CA ASP A 249 23.92 -18.04 -14.52
C ASP A 249 22.66 -17.28 -14.12
N MET A 250 21.56 -17.96 -13.74
CA MET A 250 20.35 -17.31 -13.24
C MET A 250 20.59 -16.58 -11.92
N THR A 251 21.44 -17.13 -11.07
CA THR A 251 21.69 -16.56 -9.73
C THR A 251 22.73 -15.45 -9.74
N LYS A 252 23.52 -15.32 -10.80
CA LYS A 252 24.60 -14.34 -10.94
C LYS A 252 24.12 -12.89 -10.70
N THR A 253 23.04 -12.51 -11.37
CA THR A 253 22.43 -11.17 -11.22
C THR A 253 21.83 -10.98 -9.84
N LEU A 254 21.22 -12.02 -9.25
CA LEU A 254 20.65 -11.99 -7.90
C LEU A 254 21.74 -11.76 -6.85
N PHE A 255 22.85 -12.54 -6.90
CA PHE A 255 23.98 -12.38 -5.97
C PHE A 255 24.68 -11.05 -6.17
N TYR A 256 24.92 -10.62 -7.42
CA TYR A 256 25.44 -9.28 -7.70
C TYR A 256 24.59 -8.19 -7.04
N LYS A 257 23.25 -8.31 -7.06
CA LYS A 257 22.35 -7.36 -6.39
C LYS A 257 22.41 -7.43 -4.88
N LEU A 258 22.66 -8.58 -4.30
CA LEU A 258 22.84 -8.73 -2.85
C LEU A 258 24.19 -8.14 -2.39
N GLU A 259 25.24 -8.34 -3.18
CA GLU A 259 26.61 -7.84 -2.88
C GLU A 259 26.77 -6.35 -3.17
N GLN A 260 25.91 -5.77 -4.02
CA GLN A 260 25.99 -4.35 -4.38
C GLN A 260 25.67 -3.46 -3.16
N THR A 261 26.68 -2.98 -2.46
CA THR A 261 26.55 -2.04 -1.34
C THR A 261 26.52 -0.59 -1.81
N ASP A 262 27.10 -0.30 -2.97
CA ASP A 262 27.19 1.05 -3.52
C ASP A 262 25.81 1.57 -3.97
N SER A 263 25.50 2.78 -3.52
CA SER A 263 24.28 3.51 -3.82
C SER A 263 24.55 4.93 -4.36
N THR A 264 25.74 5.12 -5.01
CA THR A 264 26.16 6.40 -5.59
C THR A 264 25.09 7.04 -6.47
N HIS A 265 24.33 6.23 -7.21
CA HIS A 265 23.21 6.70 -8.05
C HIS A 265 21.96 7.16 -7.27
N ARG A 266 21.93 7.02 -5.96
CA ARG A 266 20.77 7.40 -5.14
C ARG A 266 21.04 8.64 -4.29
N TYR A 267 22.17 8.67 -3.59
CA TYR A 267 22.53 9.77 -2.68
C TYR A 267 23.32 10.86 -3.41
N LYS A 268 23.86 11.80 -2.70
CA LYS A 268 24.60 12.98 -3.18
C LYS A 268 24.09 13.47 -4.56
N ASN A 269 24.78 13.22 -5.64
CA ASN A 269 24.43 13.66 -7.00
C ASN A 269 23.45 12.69 -7.73
N GLY A 270 22.92 11.70 -7.02
CA GLY A 270 21.91 10.75 -7.52
C GLY A 270 20.47 11.20 -7.33
N THR A 271 19.51 10.28 -7.50
CA THR A 271 18.08 10.62 -7.54
C THR A 271 17.54 11.32 -6.30
N GLN A 272 17.93 10.90 -5.10
CA GLN A 272 17.45 11.50 -3.84
C GLN A 272 18.24 12.76 -3.47
N GLY A 273 19.56 12.77 -3.71
CA GLY A 273 20.40 13.93 -3.44
C GLY A 273 20.03 15.13 -4.29
N THR A 274 19.84 14.91 -5.59
CA THR A 274 19.39 15.97 -6.51
C THR A 274 17.97 16.46 -6.21
N ALA A 275 17.07 15.55 -5.79
CA ALA A 275 15.74 15.93 -5.32
C ALA A 275 15.81 16.84 -4.08
N LEU A 276 16.66 16.49 -3.10
CA LEU A 276 16.86 17.29 -1.89
C LEU A 276 17.45 18.66 -2.23
N GLU A 277 18.40 18.73 -3.17
CA GLU A 277 18.98 20.00 -3.63
C GLU A 277 17.90 20.92 -4.22
N LEU A 278 17.02 20.40 -5.11
CA LEU A 278 15.88 21.15 -5.62
C LEU A 278 14.90 21.59 -4.52
N ILE A 279 14.64 20.73 -3.54
CA ILE A 279 13.73 21.06 -2.43
C ILE A 279 14.31 22.22 -1.61
N LEU A 280 15.62 22.23 -1.35
CA LEU A 280 16.26 23.28 -0.55
C LEU A 280 16.27 24.65 -1.22
N GLU A 281 16.06 24.74 -2.55
CA GLU A 281 15.82 26.01 -3.25
C GLU A 281 14.45 26.62 -2.88
N ASN A 282 13.41 25.78 -2.62
CA ASN A 282 12.06 26.24 -2.25
C ASN A 282 11.40 25.30 -1.22
N PRO A 283 11.93 25.19 0.03
CA PRO A 283 11.56 24.15 0.97
C PRO A 283 10.18 24.36 1.63
N ILE A 284 9.68 25.61 1.69
CA ILE A 284 8.46 25.95 2.41
C ILE A 284 7.22 25.73 1.54
N ILE A 285 7.25 26.25 0.31
CA ILE A 285 6.10 26.24 -0.61
C ILE A 285 6.13 25.01 -1.52
N GLY A 286 7.31 24.63 -2.05
CA GLY A 286 7.48 23.61 -3.08
C GLY A 286 7.17 24.14 -4.49
N TYR A 287 6.98 23.21 -5.45
CA TYR A 287 6.87 23.57 -6.88
C TYR A 287 5.51 23.21 -7.51
N GLY A 288 4.59 22.68 -6.74
CA GLY A 288 3.36 22.04 -7.22
C GLY A 288 3.50 20.52 -7.33
N PHE A 289 2.42 19.79 -7.04
CA PHE A 289 2.45 18.33 -6.98
C PHE A 289 2.24 17.69 -8.35
N GLY A 290 3.12 16.75 -8.75
CA GLY A 290 2.97 15.96 -9.97
C GLY A 290 4.30 15.57 -10.62
N ASP A 291 4.34 14.38 -11.25
CA ASP A 291 5.54 13.87 -11.92
C ASP A 291 6.03 14.81 -13.03
N LYS A 292 5.08 15.38 -13.80
CA LYS A 292 5.41 16.29 -14.89
C LYS A 292 6.14 17.53 -14.38
N ILE A 293 5.73 18.08 -13.24
CA ILE A 293 6.34 19.26 -12.63
C ILE A 293 7.75 18.93 -12.13
N TYR A 294 7.91 17.77 -11.49
CA TYR A 294 9.24 17.31 -11.05
C TYR A 294 10.19 17.14 -12.24
N ILE A 295 9.75 16.44 -13.30
CA ILE A 295 10.53 16.21 -14.51
C ILE A 295 10.95 17.52 -15.17
N ASP A 296 10.03 18.47 -15.31
CA ASP A 296 10.27 19.76 -15.92
C ASP A 296 11.30 20.58 -15.12
N LYS A 297 11.08 20.76 -13.80
CA LYS A 297 12.02 21.47 -12.91
C LYS A 297 13.40 20.80 -12.91
N TYR A 298 13.46 19.47 -12.80
CA TYR A 298 14.73 18.74 -12.83
C TYR A 298 15.48 18.99 -14.13
N ASN A 299 14.83 18.80 -15.28
CA ASN A 299 15.45 18.90 -16.57
C ASN A 299 15.87 20.35 -16.93
N SER A 300 15.17 21.36 -16.39
CA SER A 300 15.55 22.77 -16.58
C SER A 300 16.83 23.14 -15.83
N VAL A 301 17.13 22.49 -14.71
CA VAL A 301 18.31 22.77 -13.87
C VAL A 301 19.53 21.93 -14.26
N VAL A 302 19.33 20.74 -14.84
CA VAL A 302 20.42 19.81 -15.21
C VAL A 302 21.58 20.45 -16.01
N PRO A 303 21.33 21.37 -16.97
CA PRO A 303 22.46 21.99 -17.72
C PRO A 303 23.43 22.78 -16.82
N GLU A 304 22.95 23.30 -15.68
CA GLU A 304 23.73 24.06 -14.72
C GLU A 304 24.43 23.19 -13.68
N LYS A 305 24.12 21.87 -13.67
CA LYS A 305 24.58 20.88 -12.67
C LYS A 305 25.37 19.75 -13.33
N PRO A 306 26.62 19.99 -13.77
CA PRO A 306 27.44 18.98 -14.47
C PRO A 306 27.72 17.74 -13.62
N ASP A 307 27.73 17.87 -12.26
CA ASP A 307 28.02 16.80 -11.33
C ASP A 307 26.84 15.84 -11.12
N TRP A 308 25.62 16.19 -11.54
CA TRP A 308 24.46 15.31 -11.42
C TRP A 308 24.61 14.08 -12.29
N VAL A 309 24.44 12.90 -11.69
CA VAL A 309 24.62 11.60 -12.35
C VAL A 309 23.67 11.42 -13.53
N PHE A 310 22.39 11.78 -13.33
CA PHE A 310 21.37 11.60 -14.34
C PHE A 310 21.12 12.88 -15.11
N LYS A 311 21.31 12.83 -16.44
CA LYS A 311 21.07 13.96 -17.32
C LYS A 311 19.61 14.13 -17.74
N LYS A 312 18.73 13.19 -17.32
CA LYS A 312 17.28 13.27 -17.41
C LYS A 312 16.67 12.77 -16.12
N SER A 313 15.54 13.35 -15.73
CA SER A 313 14.84 12.98 -14.50
C SER A 313 14.40 11.52 -14.52
N LEU A 314 14.71 10.80 -13.43
CA LEU A 314 14.20 9.46 -13.10
C LEU A 314 13.18 9.50 -11.95
N GLY A 315 12.82 10.71 -11.47
CA GLY A 315 12.06 10.88 -10.25
C GLY A 315 12.93 10.81 -8.98
N PRO A 316 12.41 11.23 -7.82
CA PRO A 316 13.17 11.29 -6.56
C PRO A 316 13.43 9.90 -5.94
N HIS A 317 12.78 8.83 -6.39
CA HIS A 317 12.83 7.51 -5.79
C HIS A 317 12.64 7.52 -4.26
N ASN A 318 11.80 8.42 -3.77
CA ASN A 318 11.44 8.57 -2.37
C ASN A 318 10.13 9.36 -2.28
N ILE A 319 9.08 8.73 -1.70
CA ILE A 319 7.76 9.36 -1.62
C ILE A 319 7.74 10.59 -0.70
N TRP A 320 8.55 10.61 0.37
CA TRP A 320 8.63 11.72 1.32
C TRP A 320 9.25 12.95 0.68
N LEU A 321 10.35 12.77 -0.08
CA LEU A 321 10.97 13.84 -0.87
C LEU A 321 10.04 14.31 -1.99
N TYR A 322 9.31 13.41 -2.63
CA TYR A 322 8.36 13.75 -3.67
C TYR A 322 7.22 14.64 -3.16
N VAL A 323 6.65 14.29 -2.00
CA VAL A 323 5.64 15.12 -1.34
C VAL A 323 6.20 16.47 -0.93
N TRP A 324 7.42 16.48 -0.34
CA TRP A 324 8.06 17.73 0.07
C TRP A 324 8.39 18.62 -1.11
N PHE A 325 8.94 18.09 -2.19
CA PHE A 325 9.17 18.82 -3.43
C PHE A 325 7.89 19.47 -3.96
N GLY A 326 6.80 18.70 -4.04
CA GLY A 326 5.55 19.15 -4.66
C GLY A 326 4.77 20.17 -3.81
N VAL A 327 4.66 19.92 -2.51
CA VAL A 327 3.72 20.64 -1.62
C VAL A 327 4.46 21.42 -0.52
N GLY A 328 5.78 21.38 -0.53
CA GLY A 328 6.59 22.03 0.49
C GLY A 328 6.49 21.38 1.85
N ILE A 329 6.97 22.08 2.88
CA ILE A 329 7.00 21.58 4.26
C ILE A 329 5.58 21.29 4.80
N SER A 330 4.58 22.04 4.35
CA SER A 330 3.18 21.84 4.75
C SER A 330 2.65 20.46 4.30
N GLY A 331 2.99 20.05 3.07
CA GLY A 331 2.64 18.73 2.54
C GLY A 331 3.35 17.61 3.29
N LEU A 332 4.64 17.78 3.59
CA LEU A 332 5.41 16.80 4.36
C LEU A 332 4.85 16.64 5.78
N ILE A 333 4.51 17.75 6.46
CA ILE A 333 3.89 17.71 7.80
C ILE A 333 2.53 17.02 7.75
N ALA A 334 1.68 17.38 6.78
CA ALA A 334 0.34 16.80 6.64
C ALA A 334 0.40 15.29 6.33
N PHE A 335 1.30 14.86 5.45
CA PHE A 335 1.53 13.44 5.16
C PHE A 335 2.04 12.68 6.38
N SER A 336 3.03 13.24 7.09
CA SER A 336 3.57 12.69 8.34
C SER A 336 2.48 12.58 9.42
N ALA A 337 1.62 13.59 9.55
CA ALA A 337 0.53 13.59 10.52
C ALA A 337 -0.51 12.48 10.23
N VAL A 338 -0.88 12.28 8.97
CA VAL A 338 -1.76 11.15 8.57
C VAL A 338 -1.09 9.83 8.89
N PHE A 339 0.17 9.64 8.47
CA PHE A 339 0.93 8.42 8.72
C PHE A 339 1.03 8.09 10.21
N LEU A 340 1.48 9.03 11.03
CA LEU A 340 1.64 8.85 12.48
C LEU A 340 0.29 8.61 13.18
N SER A 341 -0.76 9.36 12.80
CA SER A 341 -2.11 9.17 13.37
C SER A 341 -2.67 7.78 13.05
N MET A 342 -2.40 7.24 11.86
CA MET A 342 -2.74 5.86 11.53
C MET A 342 -1.96 4.87 12.39
N CYS A 343 -0.65 5.04 12.53
CA CYS A 343 0.18 4.18 13.39
C CYS A 343 -0.35 4.17 14.83
N PHE A 344 -0.58 5.33 15.43
CA PHE A 344 -1.11 5.44 16.80
C PHE A 344 -2.48 4.78 16.95
N SER A 345 -3.37 5.01 15.98
CA SER A 345 -4.70 4.39 15.98
C SER A 345 -4.60 2.87 15.89
N LEU A 346 -3.79 2.36 14.98
CA LEU A 346 -3.59 0.93 14.79
C LEU A 346 -2.96 0.26 16.02
N PHE A 347 -1.92 0.86 16.62
CA PHE A 347 -1.32 0.36 17.85
C PHE A 347 -2.32 0.32 19.01
N LYS A 348 -3.15 1.36 19.14
CA LYS A 348 -4.22 1.40 20.16
C LYS A 348 -5.25 0.28 19.94
N GLU A 349 -5.72 0.10 18.71
CA GLU A 349 -6.71 -0.93 18.38
C GLU A 349 -6.13 -2.35 18.54
N ILE A 350 -4.87 -2.59 18.17
CA ILE A 350 -4.19 -3.87 18.39
C ILE A 350 -4.14 -4.21 19.88
N LYS A 351 -3.77 -3.24 20.74
CA LYS A 351 -3.71 -3.44 22.20
C LYS A 351 -5.08 -3.68 22.84
N SER A 352 -6.15 -3.08 22.30
CA SER A 352 -7.51 -3.21 22.84
C SER A 352 -8.30 -4.42 22.32
N THR A 353 -7.82 -5.05 21.26
CA THR A 353 -8.52 -6.17 20.61
C THR A 353 -8.09 -7.51 21.20
N VAL A 354 -9.03 -8.46 21.28
CA VAL A 354 -8.75 -9.83 21.74
C VAL A 354 -7.66 -10.44 20.87
N ASN A 355 -6.60 -10.90 21.55
CA ASN A 355 -5.44 -11.51 20.90
C ASN A 355 -5.85 -12.70 20.01
N GLU A 356 -5.19 -12.85 18.86
CA GLU A 356 -5.46 -13.90 17.86
C GLU A 356 -6.86 -13.90 17.22
N SER A 357 -7.67 -12.88 17.49
CA SER A 357 -8.91 -12.69 16.74
C SER A 357 -8.64 -12.24 15.30
N LYS A 358 -9.59 -12.46 14.39
CA LYS A 358 -9.48 -11.93 13.02
C LYS A 358 -9.31 -10.41 12.99
N SER A 359 -9.94 -9.69 13.92
CA SER A 359 -9.81 -8.23 14.01
C SER A 359 -8.41 -7.81 14.48
N TYR A 360 -7.80 -8.55 15.39
CA TYR A 360 -6.41 -8.35 15.80
C TYR A 360 -5.47 -8.49 14.61
N PHE A 361 -5.58 -9.56 13.84
CA PHE A 361 -4.76 -9.78 12.65
C PHE A 361 -5.04 -8.76 11.53
N ALA A 362 -6.28 -8.30 11.38
CA ALA A 362 -6.62 -7.25 10.42
C ALA A 362 -5.93 -5.92 10.75
N PHE A 363 -5.90 -5.51 12.03
CA PHE A 363 -5.15 -4.32 12.44
C PHE A 363 -3.63 -4.48 12.26
N ILE A 364 -3.09 -5.66 12.55
CA ILE A 364 -1.67 -5.95 12.28
C ILE A 364 -1.39 -5.87 10.77
N ALA A 365 -2.25 -6.44 9.92
CA ALA A 365 -2.08 -6.37 8.48
C ALA A 365 -2.03 -4.91 7.99
N LEU A 366 -2.97 -4.06 8.44
CA LEU A 366 -2.99 -2.64 8.10
C LEU A 366 -1.71 -1.91 8.56
N LEU A 367 -1.25 -2.17 9.80
CA LEU A 367 -0.04 -1.54 10.34
C LEU A 367 1.21 -1.98 9.58
N MET A 368 1.36 -3.27 9.32
CA MET A 368 2.48 -3.79 8.56
C MET A 368 2.50 -3.25 7.12
N SER A 369 1.34 -3.24 6.41
CA SER A 369 1.25 -2.66 5.08
C SER A 369 1.59 -1.18 5.09
N LEU A 370 1.11 -0.42 6.07
CA LEU A 370 1.40 1.01 6.21
C LEU A 370 2.91 1.27 6.37
N ILE A 371 3.55 0.59 7.31
CA ILE A 371 4.98 0.79 7.62
C ILE A 371 5.86 0.26 6.50
N SER A 372 5.62 -0.97 6.03
CA SER A 372 6.46 -1.58 4.99
C SER A 372 6.38 -0.83 3.67
N PHE A 373 5.19 -0.36 3.29
CA PHE A 373 4.97 0.28 2.00
C PHE A 373 5.35 1.76 2.01
N TYR A 374 4.87 2.57 2.97
CA TYR A 374 5.10 4.02 2.96
C TYR A 374 6.38 4.43 3.70
N LEU A 375 6.74 3.79 4.81
CA LEU A 375 7.96 4.14 5.51
C LEU A 375 9.17 3.45 4.87
N VAL A 376 9.19 2.11 4.76
CA VAL A 376 10.38 1.41 4.31
C VAL A 376 10.50 1.47 2.78
N ARG A 377 9.53 0.93 2.03
CA ARG A 377 9.57 0.93 0.56
C ARG A 377 9.57 2.36 0.01
N GLY A 378 8.78 3.24 0.62
CA GLY A 378 8.65 4.66 0.25
C GLY A 378 9.94 5.48 0.41
N MET A 379 10.91 5.05 1.23
CA MET A 379 12.24 5.66 1.29
C MET A 379 13.15 5.24 0.11
N PHE A 380 12.81 4.16 -0.58
CA PHE A 380 13.59 3.65 -1.70
C PHE A 380 12.93 3.85 -3.06
N GLU A 381 11.64 4.15 -3.09
CA GLU A 381 10.87 4.37 -4.32
C GLU A 381 9.79 5.42 -4.11
N GLN A 382 9.36 6.04 -5.19
CA GLN A 382 8.18 6.90 -5.22
C GLN A 382 6.93 6.01 -5.34
N VAL A 383 6.53 5.39 -4.22
CA VAL A 383 5.34 4.51 -4.18
C VAL A 383 4.06 5.31 -4.45
N ASP A 384 3.02 4.63 -4.96
CA ASP A 384 1.72 5.28 -5.20
C ASP A 384 1.04 5.67 -3.86
N LEU A 385 0.40 6.84 -3.85
CA LEU A 385 -0.39 7.33 -2.70
C LEU A 385 -1.78 6.68 -2.61
N LYS A 386 -2.35 6.16 -3.71
CA LYS A 386 -3.71 5.59 -3.74
C LYS A 386 -3.94 4.45 -2.73
N PRO A 387 -3.00 3.50 -2.54
CA PRO A 387 -3.17 2.42 -1.57
C PRO A 387 -3.41 2.91 -0.14
N LEU A 388 -2.95 4.13 0.20
CA LEU A 388 -3.24 4.73 1.50
C LEU A 388 -4.75 4.89 1.75
N GLY A 389 -5.52 5.19 0.68
CA GLY A 389 -6.98 5.29 0.75
C GLY A 389 -7.65 3.94 1.13
N VAL A 390 -7.12 2.82 0.64
CA VAL A 390 -7.60 1.48 1.04
C VAL A 390 -7.36 1.23 2.53
N LEU A 391 -6.13 1.51 3.01
CA LEU A 391 -5.77 1.32 4.42
C LEU A 391 -6.60 2.22 5.33
N LEU A 392 -6.74 3.51 4.99
CA LEU A 392 -7.56 4.48 5.72
C LEU A 392 -9.04 4.09 5.73
N GLY A 393 -9.58 3.72 4.58
CA GLY A 393 -10.98 3.35 4.45
C GLY A 393 -11.36 2.15 5.33
N PHE A 394 -10.55 1.09 5.33
CA PHE A 394 -10.76 -0.04 6.22
C PHE A 394 -10.56 0.33 7.68
N LEU A 395 -9.52 1.09 8.03
CA LEU A 395 -9.26 1.51 9.40
C LEU A 395 -10.43 2.33 9.97
N ILE A 396 -10.90 3.35 9.23
CA ILE A 396 -12.04 4.19 9.63
C ILE A 396 -13.31 3.33 9.77
N ALA A 397 -13.56 2.41 8.83
CA ALA A 397 -14.69 1.49 8.89
C ALA A 397 -14.66 0.62 10.17
N MET A 398 -13.50 0.13 10.59
CA MET A 398 -13.33 -0.72 11.77
C MET A 398 -13.41 0.06 13.08
N MET A 399 -12.78 1.24 13.17
CA MET A 399 -12.75 2.07 14.39
C MET A 399 -14.14 2.52 14.85
N GLY A 400 -15.05 2.79 13.94
CA GLY A 400 -16.42 3.21 14.29
C GLY A 400 -17.23 2.18 15.08
N HIS A 401 -16.73 0.95 15.26
CA HIS A 401 -17.38 -0.11 16.05
C HIS A 401 -16.74 -0.33 17.42
N SER A 402 -15.47 0.04 17.63
CA SER A 402 -14.81 -0.11 18.94
C SER A 402 -15.32 0.90 19.96
N SER A 403 -15.69 2.11 19.51
CA SER A 403 -16.23 3.18 20.36
C SER A 403 -17.55 2.84 21.05
N THR A 404 -18.37 1.94 20.49
CA THR A 404 -19.64 1.53 21.07
C THR A 404 -19.51 0.50 22.18
N LYS A 405 -18.44 -0.31 22.21
CA LYS A 405 -18.19 -1.28 23.28
C LYS A 405 -17.69 -0.64 24.57
N ASN A 406 -16.90 0.41 24.52
CA ASN A 406 -16.42 1.10 25.72
C ASN A 406 -17.52 1.89 26.46
N LYS A 407 -18.57 2.34 25.76
CA LYS A 407 -19.70 3.00 26.41
C LYS A 407 -20.60 2.02 27.17
N ARG A 408 -20.65 0.74 26.80
CA ARG A 408 -21.44 -0.26 27.55
C ARG A 408 -20.77 -0.75 28.83
N LYS A 409 -19.42 -0.73 28.92
CA LYS A 409 -18.69 -1.10 30.15
C LYS A 409 -18.68 -0.02 31.24
N HIS A 410 -19.14 1.20 30.96
CA HIS A 410 -19.28 2.27 31.97
C HIS A 410 -20.71 2.41 32.53
N TYR A 411 -21.64 1.54 32.10
CA TYR A 411 -23.03 1.54 32.59
C TYR A 411 -23.46 0.18 33.17
N GLU A 412 -22.52 -0.79 33.29
CA GLU A 412 -22.62 -1.99 34.11
C GLU A 412 -21.65 -1.86 35.32
#